data_f29d2cf7072942feefb1bbdefaa1df24
#
_entry.id   f29d2cf7072942feefb1bbdefaa1df24
#
_cell.length_a   1.000
_cell.length_b   1.000
_cell.length_c   1.000
_cell.angle_alpha   90.00
_cell.angle_beta   90.00
_cell.angle_gamma   90.00
#
_symmetry.space_group_name_H-M   'P 1'
#
loop_
_entity.id
_entity.type
_entity.pdbx_description
1 polymer ?
#
loop_
_entity_poly.entity_id
_entity_poly.type
_entity_poly.pdbx_seq_one_letter_code
_entity_poly.pdbx_strand_id
1 'polypeptide(L)'
;MAARPRTLPAAVAPVLVGTAVALTGGTFRAGAFLAALLGALFIQVGTNLSNDYSDARRGADTEDRLGPVRVTAGGLVPPHSVLVATYVTFGLATLCGIYLVAVAGWELLVVGVLSIAAGVLYTGGPRPYGYEGLGEVFVFLFFGVAAVAGSAFAQLEEWPVEAFAFAVPVGLLAAAILVVNN
;
A
#
# COMPACT_ATOMS: atom_id res chain seq x y z
N MET A 1 9.23 -2.61 -15.06
CA MET A 1 9.42 -3.45 -13.84
C MET A 1 8.13 -3.50 -13.05
N ALA A 2 7.58 -4.69 -12.76
CA ALA A 2 6.26 -4.88 -12.11
C ALA A 2 6.14 -4.20 -10.72
N ALA A 3 7.21 -4.19 -9.93
CA ALA A 3 7.23 -3.54 -8.60
C ALA A 3 7.07 -2.01 -8.62
N ARG A 4 7.16 -1.36 -9.78
CA ARG A 4 7.00 0.09 -9.99
C ARG A 4 7.76 0.96 -8.96
N PRO A 5 9.09 1.01 -8.97
CA PRO A 5 9.87 1.74 -7.95
C PRO A 5 9.47 3.22 -7.79
N ARG A 6 8.96 3.85 -8.86
CA ARG A 6 8.50 5.26 -8.86
C ARG A 6 7.30 5.50 -7.93
N THR A 7 6.54 4.46 -7.57
CA THR A 7 5.37 4.58 -6.68
C THR A 7 5.71 4.27 -5.22
N LEU A 8 6.90 3.73 -4.91
CA LEU A 8 7.30 3.39 -3.56
C LEU A 8 7.35 4.60 -2.59
N PRO A 9 7.73 5.81 -3.02
CA PRO A 9 7.67 6.98 -2.15
C PRO A 9 6.27 7.24 -1.58
N ALA A 10 5.21 6.90 -2.31
CA ALA A 10 3.83 7.02 -1.81
C ALA A 10 3.54 6.10 -0.61
N ALA A 11 4.24 4.97 -0.47
CA ALA A 11 4.14 4.10 0.70
C ALA A 11 5.06 4.53 1.84
N VAL A 12 6.20 5.15 1.53
CA VAL A 12 7.19 5.59 2.53
C VAL A 12 6.74 6.86 3.25
N ALA A 13 6.29 7.87 2.51
CA ALA A 13 5.94 9.18 3.06
C ALA A 13 4.88 9.13 4.19
N PRO A 14 3.77 8.36 4.06
CA PRO A 14 2.80 8.24 5.14
C PRO A 14 3.37 7.69 6.44
N VAL A 15 4.25 6.68 6.35
CA VAL A 15 4.89 6.06 7.53
C VAL A 15 5.82 7.05 8.21
N LEU A 16 6.58 7.83 7.44
CA LEU A 16 7.44 8.88 7.99
C LEU A 16 6.61 9.96 8.69
N VAL A 17 5.52 10.41 8.08
CA VAL A 17 4.63 11.43 8.66
C VAL A 17 3.98 10.93 9.94
N GLY A 18 3.39 9.71 9.94
CA GLY A 18 2.79 9.13 11.13
C GLY A 18 3.80 8.94 12.28
N THR A 19 5.02 8.48 11.95
CA THR A 19 6.10 8.36 12.93
C THR A 19 6.55 9.74 13.44
N ALA A 20 6.61 10.76 12.58
CA ALA A 20 6.96 12.11 12.99
C ALA A 20 5.95 12.70 13.97
N VAL A 21 4.66 12.39 13.84
CA VAL A 21 3.63 12.78 14.85
C VAL A 21 4.00 12.22 16.22
N ALA A 22 4.38 10.95 16.32
CA ALA A 22 4.79 10.35 17.59
C ALA A 22 6.08 11.00 18.16
N LEU A 23 7.01 11.36 17.29
CA LEU A 23 8.24 12.04 17.68
C LEU A 23 8.00 13.41 18.32
N THR A 24 6.93 14.13 17.99
CA THR A 24 6.61 15.41 18.65
C THR A 24 6.31 15.24 20.14
N GLY A 25 5.79 14.07 20.54
CA GLY A 25 5.63 13.67 21.94
C GLY A 25 6.82 12.96 22.55
N GLY A 26 7.96 12.90 21.84
CA GLY A 26 9.19 12.26 22.32
C GLY A 26 9.22 10.73 22.20
N THR A 27 8.26 10.12 21.52
CA THR A 27 8.17 8.67 21.37
C THR A 27 8.75 8.20 20.04
N PHE A 28 9.70 7.24 20.10
CA PHE A 28 10.22 6.54 18.93
C PHE A 28 10.52 5.08 19.23
N ARG A 29 9.79 4.20 18.58
CA ARG A 29 9.95 2.73 18.67
C ARG A 29 10.49 2.22 17.34
N ALA A 30 11.80 2.03 17.25
CA ALA A 30 12.51 1.67 16.02
C ALA A 30 11.96 0.38 15.38
N GLY A 31 11.62 -0.64 16.16
CA GLY A 31 11.04 -1.88 15.68
C GLY A 31 9.68 -1.67 15.02
N ALA A 32 8.79 -0.87 15.66
CA ALA A 32 7.48 -0.53 15.10
C ALA A 32 7.62 0.30 13.82
N PHE A 33 8.55 1.27 13.79
CA PHE A 33 8.86 2.04 12.59
C PHE A 33 9.30 1.16 11.42
N LEU A 34 10.29 0.28 11.65
CA LEU A 34 10.81 -0.59 10.59
C LEU A 34 9.76 -1.57 10.09
N ALA A 35 8.95 -2.15 10.99
CA ALA A 35 7.87 -3.06 10.60
C ALA A 35 6.77 -2.34 9.82
N ALA A 36 6.38 -1.14 10.22
CA ALA A 36 5.42 -0.32 9.48
C ALA A 36 5.95 0.05 8.09
N LEU A 37 7.20 0.48 8.00
CA LEU A 37 7.85 0.85 6.74
C LEU A 37 7.96 -0.34 5.77
N LEU A 38 8.49 -1.47 6.25
CA LEU A 38 8.62 -2.67 5.43
C LEU A 38 7.25 -3.23 5.06
N GLY A 39 6.29 -3.25 5.99
CA GLY A 39 4.91 -3.66 5.74
C GLY A 39 4.26 -2.84 4.64
N ALA A 40 4.35 -1.51 4.71
CA ALA A 40 3.83 -0.59 3.70
C ALA A 40 4.50 -0.81 2.33
N LEU A 41 5.83 -0.98 2.29
CA LEU A 41 6.56 -1.27 1.07
C LEU A 41 6.16 -2.62 0.46
N PHE A 42 6.01 -3.67 1.28
CA PHE A 42 5.57 -4.98 0.81
C PHE A 42 4.12 -4.96 0.31
N ILE A 43 3.20 -4.25 0.99
CA ILE A 43 1.83 -4.05 0.50
C ILE A 43 1.86 -3.34 -0.85
N GLN A 44 2.64 -2.27 -1.00
CA GLN A 44 2.75 -1.52 -2.26
C GLN A 44 3.30 -2.37 -3.40
N VAL A 45 4.38 -3.11 -3.16
CA VAL A 45 4.95 -4.02 -4.17
C VAL A 45 3.98 -5.14 -4.49
N GLY A 46 3.37 -5.78 -3.49
CA GLY A 46 2.38 -6.85 -3.67
C GLY A 46 1.17 -6.37 -4.48
N THR A 47 0.66 -5.17 -4.20
CA THR A 47 -0.42 -4.54 -4.97
C THR A 47 -0.01 -4.31 -6.43
N ASN A 48 1.19 -3.78 -6.68
CA ASN A 48 1.68 -3.57 -8.04
C ASN A 48 1.81 -4.88 -8.83
N LEU A 49 2.30 -5.95 -8.18
CA LEU A 49 2.40 -7.29 -8.78
C LEU A 49 1.02 -7.90 -9.02
N SER A 50 0.11 -7.81 -8.06
CA SER A 50 -1.28 -8.26 -8.18
C SER A 50 -2.00 -7.58 -9.34
N ASN A 51 -1.78 -6.26 -9.51
CA ASN A 51 -2.34 -5.49 -10.59
C ASN A 51 -1.78 -5.95 -11.95
N ASP A 52 -0.45 -6.12 -12.04
CA ASP A 52 0.21 -6.60 -13.28
C ASP A 52 -0.33 -7.97 -13.72
N TYR A 53 -0.51 -8.90 -12.77
CA TYR A 53 -1.08 -10.21 -13.02
C TYR A 53 -2.56 -10.16 -13.42
N SER A 54 -3.38 -9.39 -12.69
CA SER A 54 -4.83 -9.31 -12.89
C SER A 54 -5.19 -8.62 -14.20
N ASP A 55 -4.50 -7.50 -14.53
CA ASP A 55 -4.69 -6.75 -15.76
C ASP A 55 -4.33 -7.60 -16.99
N ALA A 56 -3.22 -8.34 -16.93
CA ALA A 56 -2.82 -9.25 -18.00
C ALA A 56 -3.84 -10.37 -18.24
N ARG A 57 -4.40 -10.95 -17.17
CA ARG A 57 -5.44 -11.99 -17.29
C ARG A 57 -6.77 -11.47 -17.84
N ARG A 58 -7.08 -10.21 -17.66
CA ARG A 58 -8.29 -9.55 -18.16
C ARG A 58 -8.13 -8.99 -19.57
N GLY A 59 -6.90 -8.97 -20.12
CA GLY A 59 -6.60 -8.30 -21.38
C GLY A 59 -6.79 -6.78 -21.31
N ALA A 60 -6.66 -6.20 -20.11
CA ALA A 60 -6.79 -4.76 -19.89
C ALA A 60 -5.57 -3.97 -20.38
N ASP A 61 -4.45 -4.64 -20.60
CA ASP A 61 -3.21 -4.05 -21.11
C ASP A 61 -3.17 -4.15 -22.65
N THR A 62 -3.68 -3.14 -23.35
CA THR A 62 -3.64 -3.03 -24.81
C THR A 62 -2.35 -2.41 -25.32
N GLU A 63 -2.02 -2.60 -26.62
CA GLU A 63 -0.83 -2.01 -27.27
C GLU A 63 -0.87 -0.47 -27.28
N ASP A 64 -2.06 0.15 -27.24
CA ASP A 64 -2.26 1.60 -27.26
C ASP A 64 -1.99 2.27 -25.90
N ARG A 65 -1.59 1.52 -24.89
CA ARG A 65 -1.39 2.04 -23.53
C ARG A 65 -0.18 2.97 -23.45
N LEU A 66 -0.42 4.20 -23.00
CA LEU A 66 0.63 5.18 -22.71
C LEU A 66 1.28 4.86 -21.35
N GLY A 67 2.31 4.00 -21.31
CA GLY A 67 3.01 3.68 -20.08
C GLY A 67 4.08 2.60 -20.25
N PRO A 68 4.87 2.30 -19.21
CA PRO A 68 5.88 1.25 -19.29
C PRO A 68 5.24 -0.11 -19.60
N VAL A 69 5.94 -0.92 -20.40
CA VAL A 69 5.52 -2.29 -20.73
C VAL A 69 5.26 -3.08 -19.45
N ARG A 70 4.08 -3.67 -19.35
CA ARG A 70 3.73 -4.58 -18.26
C ARG A 70 4.53 -5.86 -18.36
N VAL A 71 5.01 -6.34 -17.23
CA VAL A 71 5.93 -7.48 -17.20
C VAL A 71 5.23 -8.77 -17.62
N THR A 72 3.98 -8.96 -17.18
CA THR A 72 3.18 -10.15 -17.53
C THR A 72 2.63 -10.06 -18.94
N ALA A 73 1.95 -8.98 -19.31
CA ALA A 73 1.35 -8.80 -20.64
C ALA A 73 2.41 -8.74 -21.74
N GLY A 74 3.59 -8.16 -21.47
CA GLY A 74 4.72 -8.13 -22.38
C GLY A 74 5.51 -9.43 -22.48
N GLY A 75 5.10 -10.51 -21.80
CA GLY A 75 5.76 -11.83 -21.85
C GLY A 75 7.17 -11.86 -21.24
N LEU A 76 7.56 -10.83 -20.47
CA LEU A 76 8.90 -10.74 -19.88
C LEU A 76 9.08 -11.71 -18.69
N VAL A 77 8.01 -12.01 -17.96
CA VAL A 77 8.00 -12.97 -16.86
C VAL A 77 6.72 -13.83 -16.94
N PRO A 78 6.80 -15.13 -16.71
CA PRO A 78 5.63 -16.01 -16.68
C PRO A 78 4.60 -15.53 -15.64
N PRO A 79 3.28 -15.55 -15.95
CA PRO A 79 2.22 -15.11 -15.03
C PRO A 79 2.28 -15.80 -13.66
N HIS A 80 2.60 -17.09 -13.64
CA HIS A 80 2.75 -17.87 -12.41
C HIS A 80 3.84 -17.28 -11.48
N SER A 81 4.98 -16.86 -12.04
CA SER A 81 6.07 -16.28 -11.25
C SER A 81 5.66 -14.94 -10.63
N VAL A 82 4.89 -14.12 -11.35
CA VAL A 82 4.34 -12.86 -10.82
C VAL A 82 3.34 -13.14 -9.70
N LEU A 83 2.48 -14.15 -9.87
CA LEU A 83 1.52 -14.56 -8.84
C LEU A 83 2.23 -15.08 -7.58
N VAL A 84 3.25 -15.92 -7.71
CA VAL A 84 4.06 -16.38 -6.57
C VAL A 84 4.74 -15.20 -5.86
N ALA A 85 5.34 -14.28 -6.61
CA ALA A 85 5.95 -13.08 -6.04
C ALA A 85 4.92 -12.21 -5.29
N THR A 86 3.69 -12.12 -5.79
CA THR A 86 2.58 -11.43 -5.11
C THR A 86 2.28 -12.07 -3.75
N TYR A 87 2.13 -13.39 -3.68
CA TYR A 87 1.87 -14.10 -2.42
C TYR A 87 3.04 -13.97 -1.44
N VAL A 88 4.28 -14.11 -1.91
CA VAL A 88 5.47 -13.94 -1.06
C VAL A 88 5.50 -12.52 -0.48
N THR A 89 5.24 -11.52 -1.30
CA THR A 89 5.29 -10.13 -0.86
C THR A 89 4.19 -9.80 0.16
N PHE A 90 2.95 -10.24 -0.07
CA PHE A 90 1.88 -10.09 0.92
C PHE A 90 2.11 -10.95 2.17
N GLY A 91 2.76 -12.12 2.05
CA GLY A 91 3.19 -12.92 3.20
C GLY A 91 4.19 -12.17 4.08
N LEU A 92 5.19 -11.50 3.48
CA LEU A 92 6.14 -10.65 4.20
C LEU A 92 5.45 -9.44 4.85
N ALA A 93 4.49 -8.81 4.16
CA ALA A 93 3.66 -7.76 4.75
C ALA A 93 2.87 -8.26 5.97
N THR A 94 2.31 -9.47 5.87
CA THR A 94 1.58 -10.10 6.97
C THR A 94 2.48 -10.36 8.18
N LEU A 95 3.72 -10.81 7.98
CA LEU A 95 4.68 -10.99 9.08
C LEU A 95 5.00 -9.65 9.77
N CYS A 96 5.19 -8.58 9.01
CA CYS A 96 5.34 -7.23 9.58
C CYS A 96 4.08 -6.83 10.38
N GLY A 97 2.89 -7.10 9.84
CA GLY A 97 1.62 -6.84 10.52
C GLY A 97 1.45 -7.62 11.82
N ILE A 98 1.80 -8.91 11.84
CA ILE A 98 1.77 -9.75 13.06
C ILE A 98 2.68 -9.15 14.13
N TYR A 99 3.88 -8.73 13.76
CA TYR A 99 4.78 -8.06 14.70
C TYR A 99 4.16 -6.77 15.25
N LEU A 100 3.56 -5.93 14.39
CA LEU A 100 2.92 -4.68 14.81
C LEU A 100 1.75 -4.93 15.76
N VAL A 101 0.93 -5.95 15.48
CA VAL A 101 -0.16 -6.37 16.38
C VAL A 101 0.39 -6.79 17.75
N ALA A 102 1.48 -7.54 17.78
CA ALA A 102 2.08 -8.02 19.02
C ALA A 102 2.68 -6.90 19.88
N VAL A 103 3.15 -5.80 19.26
CA VAL A 103 3.85 -4.72 19.98
C VAL A 103 3.03 -3.46 20.20
N ALA A 104 1.92 -3.27 19.46
CA ALA A 104 1.16 -2.03 19.54
C ALA A 104 -0.37 -2.25 19.71
N GLY A 105 -0.93 -3.36 19.24
CA GLY A 105 -2.34 -3.66 19.47
C GLY A 105 -3.05 -4.31 18.28
N TRP A 106 -4.18 -4.95 18.57
CA TRP A 106 -4.96 -5.73 17.60
C TRP A 106 -5.61 -4.85 16.50
N GLU A 107 -5.76 -3.55 16.74
CA GLU A 107 -6.32 -2.59 15.79
C GLU A 107 -5.54 -2.58 14.47
N LEU A 108 -4.22 -2.81 14.56
CA LEU A 108 -3.36 -2.91 13.38
C LEU A 108 -3.61 -4.17 12.54
N LEU A 109 -4.23 -5.20 13.12
CA LEU A 109 -4.71 -6.35 12.34
C LEU A 109 -5.78 -5.91 11.34
N VAL A 110 -6.76 -5.12 11.81
CA VAL A 110 -7.83 -4.60 10.94
C VAL A 110 -7.25 -3.73 9.83
N VAL A 111 -6.36 -2.80 10.18
CA VAL A 111 -5.67 -1.93 9.20
C VAL A 111 -4.92 -2.77 8.16
N GLY A 112 -4.14 -3.77 8.59
CA GLY A 112 -3.35 -4.62 7.69
C GLY A 112 -4.21 -5.47 6.76
N VAL A 113 -5.24 -6.13 7.30
CA VAL A 113 -6.17 -6.96 6.51
C VAL A 113 -6.90 -6.13 5.47
N LEU A 114 -7.44 -4.98 5.85
CA LEU A 114 -8.14 -4.08 4.92
C LEU A 114 -7.20 -3.52 3.86
N SER A 115 -5.95 -3.19 4.22
CA SER A 115 -4.95 -2.68 3.27
C SER A 115 -4.56 -3.73 2.21
N ILE A 116 -4.33 -4.98 2.62
CA ILE A 116 -4.04 -6.08 1.68
C ILE A 116 -5.27 -6.36 0.80
N ALA A 117 -6.45 -6.43 1.40
CA ALA A 117 -7.70 -6.65 0.67
C ALA A 117 -7.94 -5.55 -0.38
N ALA A 118 -7.75 -4.28 -0.02
CA ALA A 118 -7.86 -3.16 -0.94
C ALA A 118 -6.84 -3.29 -2.08
N GLY A 119 -5.58 -3.64 -1.79
CA GLY A 119 -4.55 -3.86 -2.80
C GLY A 119 -4.90 -4.96 -3.81
N VAL A 120 -5.46 -6.08 -3.33
CA VAL A 120 -5.88 -7.20 -4.18
C VAL A 120 -7.13 -6.84 -5.01
N LEU A 121 -8.12 -6.18 -4.40
CA LEU A 121 -9.39 -5.85 -5.04
C LEU A 121 -9.32 -4.63 -5.96
N TYR A 122 -8.18 -3.94 -6.02
CA TYR A 122 -7.99 -2.79 -6.90
C TYR A 122 -8.23 -3.17 -8.37
N THR A 123 -7.57 -4.23 -8.86
CA THR A 123 -7.74 -4.78 -10.22
C THR A 123 -8.16 -6.26 -10.21
N GLY A 124 -8.14 -6.91 -9.06
CA GLY A 124 -8.54 -8.30 -8.85
C GLY A 124 -10.00 -8.46 -8.44
N GLY A 125 -10.42 -9.73 -8.26
CA GLY A 125 -11.78 -10.04 -7.84
C GLY A 125 -12.84 -9.88 -8.93
N PRO A 126 -14.14 -10.08 -8.60
CA PRO A 126 -15.23 -10.07 -9.57
C PRO A 126 -15.60 -8.64 -10.05
N ARG A 127 -15.42 -7.63 -9.19
CA ARG A 127 -15.71 -6.21 -9.47
C ARG A 127 -14.57 -5.33 -8.96
N PRO A 128 -13.49 -5.19 -9.74
CA PRO A 128 -12.34 -4.39 -9.33
C PRO A 128 -12.70 -2.90 -9.26
N TYR A 129 -12.57 -2.31 -8.10
CA TYR A 129 -12.96 -0.93 -7.86
C TYR A 129 -12.07 0.10 -8.59
N GLY A 130 -10.86 -0.30 -8.99
CA GLY A 130 -9.98 0.55 -9.81
C GLY A 130 -10.55 0.86 -11.19
N TYR A 131 -11.41 -0.01 -11.75
CA TYR A 131 -12.09 0.22 -13.02
C TYR A 131 -13.42 0.98 -12.87
N GLU A 132 -13.91 1.14 -11.64
CA GLU A 132 -15.13 1.88 -11.32
C GLU A 132 -14.86 3.36 -10.94
N GLY A 133 -13.62 3.85 -11.11
CA GLY A 133 -13.24 5.23 -10.78
C GLY A 133 -13.12 5.52 -9.29
N LEU A 134 -12.99 4.47 -8.45
CA LEU A 134 -12.86 4.62 -7.00
C LEU A 134 -11.40 4.62 -6.53
N GLY A 135 -10.44 4.56 -7.46
CA GLY A 135 -9.01 4.43 -7.15
C GLY A 135 -8.49 5.53 -6.24
N GLU A 136 -8.82 6.79 -6.55
CA GLU A 136 -8.37 7.95 -5.80
C GLU A 136 -8.91 7.96 -4.37
N VAL A 137 -10.17 7.56 -4.19
CA VAL A 137 -10.80 7.47 -2.86
C VAL A 137 -10.07 6.43 -1.99
N PHE A 138 -9.82 5.25 -2.56
CA PHE A 138 -9.11 4.19 -1.82
C PHE A 138 -7.65 4.54 -1.57
N VAL A 139 -6.97 5.20 -2.53
CA VAL A 139 -5.60 5.70 -2.30
C VAL A 139 -5.60 6.75 -1.17
N PHE A 140 -6.53 7.70 -1.17
CA PHE A 140 -6.67 8.66 -0.08
C PHE A 140 -6.85 7.95 1.27
N LEU A 141 -7.74 6.97 1.35
CA LEU A 141 -8.03 6.26 2.60
C LEU A 141 -6.84 5.42 3.07
N PHE A 142 -6.20 4.66 2.20
CA PHE A 142 -5.16 3.70 2.61
C PHE A 142 -3.77 4.33 2.72
N PHE A 143 -3.37 5.24 1.81
CA PHE A 143 -2.07 5.93 1.90
C PHE A 143 -2.13 7.19 2.77
N GLY A 144 -3.29 7.83 2.86
CA GLY A 144 -3.52 8.92 3.80
C GLY A 144 -3.88 8.39 5.19
N VAL A 145 -5.15 8.05 5.39
CA VAL A 145 -5.69 7.80 6.73
C VAL A 145 -5.08 6.55 7.36
N ALA A 146 -5.16 5.39 6.71
CA ALA A 146 -4.70 4.14 7.31
C ALA A 146 -3.19 4.12 7.55
N ALA A 147 -2.38 4.57 6.57
CA ALA A 147 -0.93 4.51 6.69
C ALA A 147 -0.38 5.57 7.65
N VAL A 148 -0.87 6.82 7.64
CA VAL A 148 -0.40 7.85 8.57
C VAL A 148 -0.86 7.57 9.99
N ALA A 149 -2.18 7.39 10.20
CA ALA A 149 -2.72 7.16 11.54
C ALA A 149 -2.28 5.80 12.10
N GLY A 150 -2.23 4.75 11.27
CA GLY A 150 -1.74 3.43 11.67
C GLY A 150 -0.25 3.45 12.07
N SER A 151 0.58 4.24 11.38
CA SER A 151 2.00 4.40 11.75
C SER A 151 2.18 5.19 13.04
N ALA A 152 1.36 6.22 13.28
CA ALA A 152 1.34 6.94 14.55
C ALA A 152 0.87 6.00 15.69
N PHE A 153 -0.20 5.24 15.47
CA PHE A 153 -0.71 4.26 16.42
C PHE A 153 0.36 3.19 16.78
N ALA A 154 1.10 2.71 15.78
CA ALA A 154 2.18 1.73 16.01
C ALA A 154 3.27 2.25 16.95
N GLN A 155 3.43 3.57 17.05
CA GLN A 155 4.38 4.23 17.95
C GLN A 155 3.79 4.51 19.34
N LEU A 156 2.52 4.97 19.39
CA LEU A 156 1.89 5.57 20.56
C LEU A 156 0.91 4.64 21.29
N GLU A 157 0.41 3.59 20.60
CA GLU A 157 -0.68 2.69 21.04
C GLU A 157 -2.01 3.44 21.26
N GLU A 158 -2.13 4.63 20.69
CA GLU A 158 -3.33 5.45 20.67
C GLU A 158 -3.52 6.14 19.31
N TRP A 159 -4.71 6.64 19.03
CA TRP A 159 -5.04 7.34 17.79
C TRP A 159 -4.93 8.85 17.97
N PRO A 160 -3.78 9.48 17.71
CA PRO A 160 -3.63 10.92 17.90
C PRO A 160 -4.40 11.68 16.82
N VAL A 161 -5.14 12.72 17.22
CA VAL A 161 -5.96 13.54 16.30
C VAL A 161 -5.08 14.22 15.25
N GLU A 162 -3.86 14.59 15.61
CA GLU A 162 -2.87 15.21 14.72
C GLU A 162 -2.52 14.30 13.54
N ALA A 163 -2.47 12.97 13.75
CA ALA A 163 -2.21 12.02 12.65
C ALA A 163 -3.32 12.08 11.60
N PHE A 164 -4.57 12.23 11.99
CA PHE A 164 -5.68 12.39 11.04
C PHE A 164 -5.62 13.71 10.29
N ALA A 165 -5.20 14.80 10.96
CA ALA A 165 -5.01 16.10 10.31
C ALA A 165 -3.91 16.01 9.23
N PHE A 166 -2.77 15.37 9.52
CA PHE A 166 -1.70 15.16 8.54
C PHE A 166 -2.02 14.11 7.48
N ALA A 167 -2.92 13.16 7.78
CA ALA A 167 -3.37 12.16 6.81
C ALA A 167 -4.06 12.79 5.60
N VAL A 168 -4.77 13.90 5.78
CA VAL A 168 -5.50 14.58 4.70
C VAL A 168 -4.56 15.05 3.58
N PRO A 169 -3.56 15.92 3.82
CA PRO A 169 -2.67 16.35 2.75
C PRO A 169 -1.85 15.20 2.16
N VAL A 170 -1.41 14.23 2.97
CA VAL A 170 -0.67 13.06 2.48
C VAL A 170 -1.55 12.21 1.55
N GLY A 171 -2.79 11.94 1.92
CA GLY A 171 -3.73 11.18 1.11
C GLY A 171 -4.09 11.90 -0.20
N LEU A 172 -4.28 13.22 -0.17
CA LEU A 172 -4.54 14.03 -1.37
C LEU A 172 -3.34 13.99 -2.34
N LEU A 173 -2.12 14.11 -1.83
CA LEU A 173 -0.90 14.00 -2.65
C LEU A 173 -0.74 12.59 -3.24
N ALA A 174 -1.02 11.54 -2.48
CA ALA A 174 -0.99 10.18 -2.97
C ALA A 174 -2.04 9.95 -4.07
N ALA A 175 -3.26 10.46 -3.90
CA ALA A 175 -4.31 10.41 -4.91
C ALA A 175 -3.91 11.20 -6.18
N ALA A 176 -3.29 12.37 -6.04
CA ALA A 176 -2.77 13.13 -7.16
C ALA A 176 -1.69 12.37 -7.96
N ILE A 177 -0.80 11.62 -7.28
CA ILE A 177 0.17 10.75 -7.94
C ILE A 177 -0.54 9.67 -8.78
N LEU A 178 -1.64 9.09 -8.27
CA LEU A 178 -2.42 8.11 -9.03
C LEU A 178 -3.00 8.73 -10.30
N VAL A 179 -3.61 9.90 -10.21
CA VAL A 179 -4.20 10.61 -11.37
C VAL A 179 -3.15 10.87 -12.46
N VAL A 180 -1.93 11.27 -12.08
CA VAL A 180 -0.86 11.54 -13.05
C VAL A 180 -0.31 10.25 -13.68
N ASN A 181 -0.40 9.12 -12.98
CA ASN A 181 0.13 7.83 -13.47
C ASN A 181 -0.90 6.99 -14.25
N ASN A 182 -2.17 7.36 -14.27
CA ASN A 182 -3.22 6.73 -15.05
C ASN A 182 -3.48 7.49 -16.35
#